data_d1b5dcaedbc62f2fe7c43205d2cef335
#
_entry.id   d1b5dcaedbc62f2fe7c43205d2cef335
#
_cell.length_a   1.000
_cell.length_b   1.000
_cell.length_c   1.000
_cell.angle_alpha   90.00
_cell.angle_beta   90.00
_cell.angle_gamma   90.00
#
_symmetry.space_group_name_H-M   'P 1'
#
loop_
_entity.id
_entity.type
_entity.pdbx_description
1 polymer ?
#
loop_
_entity_poly.entity_id
_entity_poly.type
_entity_poly.pdbx_seq_one_letter_code
_entity_poly.pdbx_strand_id
1 'polypeptide(L)'
;IGYDIDFHEELPWLFPHTDAKAWFEGDEAGRKEGAARNSALQGAYLMLAARALGLDCGPMSGIDLDKVTRHFFADEPRHRADWICSLGYGDPASIF
;
A
#
# COMPACT_ATOMS: atom_id res chain seq x y z
N ILE A 1 -1.79 4.57 -2.26
CA ILE A 1 -1.05 3.46 -1.66
C ILE A 1 -1.63 2.17 -2.19
N GLY A 2 -0.77 1.35 -2.73
CA GLY A 2 -1.17 0.06 -3.30
C GLY A 2 -0.30 -1.08 -2.80
N TYR A 3 -0.69 -2.29 -3.13
CA TYR A 3 0.10 -3.49 -2.85
C TYR A 3 0.15 -4.39 -4.08
N ASP A 4 1.20 -5.21 -4.13
CA ASP A 4 1.39 -6.25 -5.15
C ASP A 4 0.87 -7.57 -4.59
N ILE A 5 -0.17 -8.13 -5.22
CA ILE A 5 -0.78 -9.38 -4.76
C ILE A 5 0.13 -10.60 -4.98
N ASP A 6 1.08 -10.49 -5.89
CA ASP A 6 2.03 -11.54 -6.20
C ASP A 6 3.46 -11.24 -5.72
N PHE A 7 3.58 -10.43 -4.67
CA PHE A 7 4.87 -10.04 -4.07
C PHE A 7 5.76 -11.26 -3.75
N HIS A 8 5.15 -12.41 -3.50
CA HIS A 8 5.89 -13.63 -3.16
C HIS A 8 6.82 -14.10 -4.30
N GLU A 9 6.55 -13.69 -5.53
CA GLU A 9 7.42 -13.96 -6.67
C GLU A 9 8.81 -13.35 -6.50
N GLU A 10 8.92 -12.26 -5.74
CA GLU A 10 10.18 -11.56 -5.49
C GLU A 10 10.92 -12.06 -4.25
N LEU A 11 10.31 -12.94 -3.44
CA LEU A 11 10.90 -13.43 -2.21
C LEU A 11 12.21 -14.19 -2.39
N PRO A 12 12.44 -14.95 -3.46
CA PRO A 12 13.73 -15.59 -3.68
C PRO A 12 14.89 -14.58 -3.73
N TRP A 13 14.63 -13.37 -4.19
CA TRP A 13 15.59 -12.29 -4.23
C TRP A 13 15.60 -11.45 -2.96
N LEU A 14 14.41 -11.11 -2.43
CA LEU A 14 14.27 -10.26 -1.25
C LEU A 14 14.62 -10.96 0.05
N PHE A 15 14.41 -12.27 0.12
CA PHE A 15 14.66 -13.07 1.31
C PHE A 15 15.31 -14.42 0.92
N PRO A 16 16.61 -14.39 0.53
CA PRO A 16 17.28 -15.56 -0.05
C PRO A 16 17.69 -16.63 0.98
N HIS A 17 17.50 -16.38 2.27
CA HIS A 17 18.00 -17.27 3.34
C HIS A 17 17.19 -18.56 3.48
N THR A 18 15.97 -18.60 2.98
CA THR A 18 15.08 -19.74 3.00
C THR A 18 14.08 -19.63 1.86
N ASP A 19 13.36 -20.71 1.56
CA ASP A 19 12.31 -20.71 0.54
C ASP A 19 11.03 -20.06 1.08
N ALA A 20 11.08 -18.74 1.26
CA ALA A 20 9.95 -17.96 1.76
C ALA A 20 8.80 -17.87 0.75
N LYS A 21 9.10 -18.02 -0.55
CA LYS A 21 8.06 -18.05 -1.59
C LYS A 21 7.07 -19.19 -1.36
N ALA A 22 7.56 -20.34 -0.93
CA ALA A 22 6.73 -21.51 -0.67
C ALA A 22 5.69 -21.28 0.45
N TRP A 23 5.93 -20.34 1.36
CA TRP A 23 4.99 -20.01 2.43
C TRP A 23 3.66 -19.42 1.90
N PHE A 24 3.71 -18.84 0.72
CA PHE A 24 2.59 -18.11 0.12
C PHE A 24 2.01 -18.79 -1.13
N GLU A 25 2.68 -19.79 -1.66
CA GLU A 25 2.20 -20.51 -2.85
C GLU A 25 0.89 -21.24 -2.55
N GLY A 26 -0.10 -21.06 -3.42
CA GLY A 26 -1.42 -21.67 -3.25
C GLY A 26 -2.29 -21.01 -2.20
N ASP A 27 -1.83 -19.93 -1.54
CA ASP A 27 -2.56 -19.23 -0.50
C ASP A 27 -2.79 -17.75 -0.91
N GLU A 28 -3.72 -17.54 -1.83
CA GLU A 28 -4.06 -16.20 -2.31
C GLU A 28 -4.56 -15.29 -1.19
N ALA A 29 -5.40 -15.83 -0.29
CA ALA A 29 -5.93 -15.06 0.84
C ALA A 29 -4.82 -14.60 1.78
N GLY A 30 -3.86 -15.47 2.09
CA GLY A 30 -2.70 -15.14 2.92
C GLY A 30 -1.77 -14.13 2.27
N ARG A 31 -1.57 -14.24 0.96
CA ARG A 31 -0.80 -13.25 0.19
C ARG A 31 -1.46 -11.87 0.24
N LYS A 32 -2.76 -11.81 0.00
CA LYS A 32 -3.51 -10.55 0.03
C LYS A 32 -3.46 -9.90 1.40
N GLU A 33 -3.68 -10.66 2.45
CA GLU A 33 -3.62 -10.16 3.82
C GLU A 33 -2.23 -9.63 4.17
N GLY A 34 -1.18 -10.39 3.85
CA GLY A 34 0.20 -9.99 4.10
C GLY A 34 0.59 -8.75 3.30
N ALA A 35 0.22 -8.69 2.03
CA ALA A 35 0.51 -7.54 1.17
C ALA A 35 -0.19 -6.28 1.67
N ALA A 36 -1.46 -6.37 2.04
CA ALA A 36 -2.23 -5.23 2.56
C ALA A 36 -1.65 -4.74 3.90
N ARG A 37 -1.27 -5.66 4.79
CA ARG A 37 -0.64 -5.31 6.06
C ARG A 37 0.67 -4.56 5.85
N ASN A 38 1.54 -5.08 4.98
CA ASN A 38 2.83 -4.44 4.68
C ASN A 38 2.64 -3.09 3.98
N SER A 39 1.67 -2.96 3.12
CA SER A 39 1.29 -1.71 2.48
C SER A 39 0.86 -0.66 3.51
N ALA A 40 0.04 -1.04 4.48
CA ALA A 40 -0.39 -0.15 5.56
C ALA A 40 0.79 0.33 6.42
N LEU A 41 1.72 -0.58 6.77
CA LEU A 41 2.92 -0.23 7.53
C LEU A 41 3.81 0.74 6.76
N GLN A 42 4.07 0.48 5.48
CA GLN A 42 4.86 1.37 4.63
C GLN A 42 4.18 2.73 4.46
N GLY A 43 2.86 2.74 4.28
CA GLY A 43 2.09 3.97 4.19
C GLY A 43 2.16 4.81 5.45
N ALA A 44 2.18 4.19 6.63
CA ALA A 44 2.38 4.89 7.88
C ALA A 44 3.75 5.57 7.93
N TYR A 45 4.80 4.91 7.49
CA TYR A 45 6.13 5.54 7.37
C TYR A 45 6.13 6.70 6.39
N LEU A 46 5.43 6.58 5.26
CA LEU A 46 5.27 7.68 4.33
C LEU A 46 4.64 8.90 5.00
N MET A 47 3.57 8.70 5.79
CA MET A 47 2.91 9.78 6.50
C MET A 47 3.82 10.42 7.55
N LEU A 48 4.57 9.63 8.30
CA LEU A 48 5.53 10.15 9.27
C LEU A 48 6.62 10.97 8.58
N ALA A 49 7.15 10.50 7.46
CA ALA A 49 8.15 11.22 6.68
C ALA A 49 7.58 12.54 6.11
N ALA A 50 6.36 12.51 5.58
CA ALA A 50 5.69 13.70 5.08
C ALA A 50 5.49 14.74 6.20
N ARG A 51 5.03 14.31 7.37
CA ARG A 51 4.88 15.18 8.54
C ARG A 51 6.21 15.77 8.99
N ALA A 52 7.28 15.00 8.95
CA ALA A 52 8.63 15.48 9.27
C ALA A 52 9.10 16.59 8.32
N LEU A 53 8.61 16.58 7.07
CA LEU A 53 8.88 17.62 6.06
C LEU A 53 7.87 18.78 6.10
N GLY A 54 6.95 18.79 7.07
CA GLY A 54 5.97 19.85 7.23
C GLY A 54 4.69 19.71 6.41
N LEU A 55 4.50 18.58 5.74
CA LEU A 55 3.27 18.30 5.00
C LEU A 55 2.19 17.75 5.93
N ASP A 56 0.95 18.06 5.63
CA ASP A 56 -0.22 17.45 6.25
C ASP A 56 -0.67 16.24 5.44
N CYS A 57 -1.25 15.25 6.12
CA CYS A 57 -1.67 13.98 5.52
C CYS A 57 -3.16 13.74 5.79
N GLY A 58 -3.87 13.27 4.77
CA GLY A 58 -5.27 12.87 4.89
C GLY A 58 -5.48 11.44 4.40
N PRO A 59 -5.25 10.42 5.26
CA PRO A 59 -5.50 9.02 4.86
C PRO A 59 -6.99 8.73 4.77
N MET A 60 -7.38 7.99 3.74
CA MET A 60 -8.78 7.64 3.47
C MET A 60 -8.87 6.24 2.88
N SER A 61 -9.85 5.46 3.34
CA SER A 61 -10.14 4.13 2.79
C SER A 61 -11.62 3.92 2.45
N GLY A 62 -12.50 4.82 2.88
CA GLY A 62 -13.94 4.77 2.61
C GLY A 62 -14.33 5.18 1.19
N ILE A 63 -13.62 4.65 0.20
CA ILE A 63 -13.77 4.96 -1.22
C ILE A 63 -13.91 3.68 -2.02
N ASP A 64 -14.27 3.80 -3.30
CA ASP A 64 -14.31 2.67 -4.22
C ASP A 64 -12.88 2.31 -4.67
N LEU A 65 -12.24 1.41 -3.92
CA LEU A 65 -10.87 0.98 -4.18
C LEU A 65 -10.72 0.25 -5.51
N ASP A 66 -11.76 -0.42 -6.00
CA ASP A 66 -11.74 -1.07 -7.30
C ASP A 66 -11.65 -0.06 -8.43
N LYS A 67 -12.38 1.04 -8.33
CA LYS A 67 -12.25 2.14 -9.29
C LYS A 67 -10.88 2.79 -9.25
N VAL A 68 -10.33 3.01 -8.07
CA VAL A 68 -8.97 3.54 -7.91
C VAL A 68 -7.94 2.59 -8.54
N THR A 69 -8.06 1.30 -8.30
CA THR A 69 -7.20 0.28 -8.90
C THR A 69 -7.26 0.33 -10.42
N ARG A 70 -8.46 0.36 -11.00
CA ARG A 70 -8.63 0.43 -12.45
C ARG A 70 -8.07 1.72 -13.05
N HIS A 71 -8.18 2.82 -12.33
CA HIS A 71 -7.72 4.13 -12.84
C HIS A 71 -6.19 4.26 -12.80
N PHE A 72 -5.57 3.88 -11.70
CA PHE A 72 -4.13 4.10 -11.49
C PHE A 72 -3.26 2.90 -11.85
N PHE A 73 -3.81 1.69 -11.81
CA PHE A 73 -3.06 0.44 -12.06
C PHE A 73 -3.61 -0.36 -13.24
N ALA A 74 -4.21 0.32 -14.23
CA ALA A 74 -4.80 -0.34 -15.39
C ALA A 74 -3.83 -1.28 -16.11
N ASP A 75 -2.54 -0.90 -16.19
CA ASP A 75 -1.49 -1.65 -16.86
C ASP A 75 -0.66 -2.53 -15.90
N GLU A 76 -1.09 -2.62 -14.64
CA GLU A 76 -0.37 -3.32 -13.57
C GLU A 76 -1.28 -4.37 -12.93
N PRO A 77 -1.45 -5.55 -13.55
CA PRO A 77 -2.46 -6.53 -13.12
C PRO A 77 -2.22 -7.10 -11.71
N ARG A 78 -0.98 -7.00 -11.20
CA ARG A 78 -0.62 -7.45 -9.86
C ARG A 78 -0.92 -6.42 -8.78
N HIS A 79 -1.15 -5.16 -9.14
CA HIS A 79 -1.31 -4.07 -8.19
C HIS A 79 -2.76 -3.82 -7.84
N ARG A 80 -3.02 -3.56 -6.56
CA ARG A 80 -4.33 -3.20 -6.01
C ARG A 80 -4.19 -1.98 -5.12
N ALA A 81 -5.16 -1.08 -5.19
CA ALA A 81 -5.24 0.03 -4.25
C ALA A 81 -5.68 -0.48 -2.87
N ASP A 82 -5.03 0.01 -1.82
CA ASP A 82 -5.34 -0.31 -0.44
C ASP A 82 -6.06 0.87 0.24
N TRP A 83 -5.52 2.07 0.05
CA TRP A 83 -6.07 3.31 0.57
C TRP A 83 -5.44 4.49 -0.15
N ILE A 84 -6.00 5.67 0.01
CA ILE A 84 -5.43 6.89 -0.55
C ILE A 84 -5.02 7.85 0.57
N CYS A 85 -4.10 8.73 0.26
CA CYS A 85 -3.66 9.76 1.17
C CYS A 85 -3.47 11.07 0.42
N SER A 86 -4.18 12.10 0.81
CA SER A 86 -3.89 13.45 0.34
C SER A 86 -2.67 13.99 1.09
N LEU A 87 -1.81 14.70 0.37
CA LEU A 87 -0.64 15.36 0.92
C LEU A 87 -0.68 16.83 0.52
N GLY A 88 -0.35 17.71 1.45
CA GLY A 88 -0.33 19.13 1.16
C GLY A 88 -0.15 19.96 2.42
N TYR A 89 -0.37 21.26 2.28
CA TYR A 89 -0.34 22.18 3.40
C TYR A 89 -1.78 22.55 3.75
N GLY A 90 -2.21 22.17 4.96
CA GLY A 90 -3.56 22.48 5.44
C GLY A 90 -3.74 23.97 5.65
N ASP A 91 -4.95 24.45 5.46
CA ASP A 91 -5.32 25.83 5.79
C ASP A 91 -5.74 25.89 7.26
N PRO A 92 -4.98 26.57 8.14
CA PRO A 92 -5.35 26.69 9.55
C PRO A 92 -6.73 27.32 9.79
N ALA A 93 -7.20 28.14 8.86
CA ALA A 93 -8.52 28.78 8.97
C ALA A 93 -9.67 27.78 8.71
N SER A 94 -9.40 26.64 8.10
CA SER A 94 -10.39 25.59 7.79
C SER A 94 -10.40 24.45 8.80
N ILE A 95 -9.60 24.52 9.86
CA ILE A 95 -9.55 23.52 10.93
C ILE A 95 -10.67 23.81 11.93
N PHE A 96 -11.51 22.81 12.17
CA PHE A 96 -12.59 22.89 13.15
C PHE A 96 -12.23 22.28 14.49
#